data_60dd79cb0067dd268f0b9ee928727a7d
#
_entry.id   60dd79cb0067dd268f0b9ee928727a7d
#
_cell.length_a   1.000
_cell.length_b   1.000
_cell.length_c   1.000
_cell.angle_alpha   90.00
_cell.angle_beta   90.00
_cell.angle_gamma   90.00
#
_symmetry.space_group_name_H-M   'P 1'
#
loop_
_entity.id
_entity.type
_entity.pdbx_description
1 polymer ?
#
loop_
_entity_poly.entity_id
_entity_poly.type
_entity_poly.pdbx_seq_one_letter_code
_entity_poly.pdbx_strand_id
1 'polypeptide(L)'
;MTTLKTPITKYLLAALFLLPFQLTSVAGYAETVDIAQHPHQSCDQRGRGKFDPKEHFQRLQAFITKEARLTADEAARFFPIFKETREQERKVHQAIGQKVRASQQAGLSEKECEKLLAEIQQLSLNETKLKNANIKKWRKVLSASKVLKVLKAESDFNRKTFREFSKHK
;
A
#
# COMPACT_ATOMS: atom_id res chain seq x y z
N MET A 1 -48.10 12.54 27.56
CA MET A 1 -49.15 11.89 26.77
C MET A 1 -48.98 12.32 25.32
N THR A 2 -48.49 11.50 24.49
CA THR A 2 -48.90 11.24 23.09
C THR A 2 -47.84 10.38 22.44
N THR A 3 -48.15 9.11 22.39
CA THR A 3 -47.41 8.05 21.70
C THR A 3 -47.63 8.16 20.19
N LEU A 4 -46.58 8.24 19.41
CA LEU A 4 -46.63 8.02 17.94
C LEU A 4 -45.97 6.68 17.62
N LYS A 5 -46.81 5.65 17.51
CA LYS A 5 -46.55 4.38 16.86
C LYS A 5 -46.59 4.60 15.36
N THR A 6 -45.51 4.29 14.68
CA THR A 6 -45.51 4.05 13.22
C THR A 6 -45.26 2.58 12.95
N PRO A 7 -46.12 1.90 12.18
CA PRO A 7 -45.99 0.48 11.85
C PRO A 7 -45.11 0.31 10.61
N ILE A 8 -43.95 -0.33 10.80
CA ILE A 8 -43.15 -0.88 9.68
C ILE A 8 -43.69 -2.28 9.43
N THR A 9 -44.64 -2.40 8.52
CA THR A 9 -44.99 -3.71 7.96
C THR A 9 -45.51 -3.52 6.54
N LYS A 10 -45.04 -4.40 5.65
CA LYS A 10 -45.51 -4.66 4.29
C LYS A 10 -44.66 -4.02 3.17
N TYR A 11 -43.59 -4.75 2.75
CA TYR A 11 -43.36 -5.02 1.34
C TYR A 11 -42.55 -6.32 1.23
N LEU A 12 -43.28 -7.42 1.38
CA LEU A 12 -42.89 -8.77 1.02
C LEU A 12 -43.66 -9.04 -0.29
N LEU A 13 -43.00 -8.90 -1.41
CA LEU A 13 -43.50 -9.45 -2.68
C LEU A 13 -42.34 -10.02 -3.51
N ALA A 14 -42.38 -11.33 -3.53
CA ALA A 14 -41.63 -12.23 -4.35
C ALA A 14 -41.67 -11.83 -5.84
N ALA A 15 -40.49 -11.86 -6.47
CA ALA A 15 -40.39 -12.07 -7.91
C ALA A 15 -39.38 -13.17 -8.12
N LEU A 16 -39.92 -14.39 -8.18
CA LEU A 16 -39.24 -15.61 -8.60
C LEU A 16 -39.10 -15.53 -10.13
N PHE A 17 -37.94 -15.14 -10.64
CA PHE A 17 -37.61 -15.25 -12.05
C PHE A 17 -36.88 -16.58 -12.25
N LEU A 18 -37.63 -17.58 -12.62
CA LEU A 18 -37.18 -18.83 -13.25
C LEU A 18 -36.68 -18.54 -14.66
N LEU A 19 -35.38 -18.44 -14.87
CA LEU A 19 -34.79 -18.52 -16.19
C LEU A 19 -34.31 -19.96 -16.44
N PRO A 20 -34.68 -20.60 -17.53
CA PRO A 20 -34.19 -21.93 -17.87
C PRO A 20 -32.72 -21.84 -18.27
N PHE A 21 -31.89 -22.57 -17.56
CA PHE A 21 -30.48 -22.81 -17.88
C PHE A 21 -30.41 -23.70 -19.14
N GLN A 22 -30.17 -23.10 -20.28
CA GLN A 22 -29.87 -23.80 -21.52
C GLN A 22 -28.47 -24.38 -21.44
N LEU A 23 -28.38 -25.68 -21.28
CA LEU A 23 -27.14 -26.43 -21.49
C LEU A 23 -26.79 -26.39 -22.99
N THR A 24 -25.94 -25.50 -23.41
CA THR A 24 -25.21 -25.62 -24.66
C THR A 24 -23.94 -26.43 -24.41
N SER A 25 -23.99 -27.68 -24.83
CA SER A 25 -22.87 -28.56 -25.02
C SER A 25 -21.90 -27.91 -26.02
N VAL A 26 -20.75 -27.42 -25.56
CA VAL A 26 -19.63 -27.05 -26.43
C VAL A 26 -18.65 -28.22 -26.44
N ALA A 27 -18.78 -28.99 -27.55
CA ALA A 27 -17.81 -30.02 -27.91
C ALA A 27 -16.45 -29.40 -28.23
N GLY A 28 -15.42 -29.97 -27.65
CA GLY A 28 -14.06 -30.15 -28.12
C GLY A 28 -13.37 -29.04 -28.92
N TYR A 29 -12.46 -28.29 -28.24
CA TYR A 29 -11.21 -27.91 -28.86
C TYR A 29 -10.11 -28.26 -27.86
N ALA A 30 -9.55 -29.46 -28.04
CA ALA A 30 -8.24 -29.80 -27.49
C ALA A 30 -7.21 -29.10 -28.37
N GLU A 31 -6.94 -27.83 -28.12
CA GLU A 31 -5.80 -27.14 -28.69
C GLU A 31 -4.62 -27.46 -27.78
N THR A 32 -3.76 -28.37 -28.25
CA THR A 32 -2.46 -28.64 -27.68
C THR A 32 -1.63 -27.37 -27.76
N VAL A 33 -1.60 -26.59 -26.66
CA VAL A 33 -0.66 -25.50 -26.52
C VAL A 33 0.70 -26.14 -26.39
N ASP A 34 1.42 -26.15 -27.50
CA ASP A 34 2.84 -26.46 -27.60
C ASP A 34 3.57 -25.40 -26.75
N ILE A 35 3.95 -25.80 -25.53
CA ILE A 35 4.80 -24.95 -24.67
C ILE A 35 6.20 -24.98 -25.32
N ALA A 36 6.34 -24.22 -26.41
CA ALA A 36 7.63 -23.88 -26.93
C ALA A 36 8.42 -23.26 -25.80
N GLN A 37 9.43 -23.98 -25.36
CA GLN A 37 10.50 -23.53 -24.46
C GLN A 37 11.06 -22.23 -25.04
N HIS A 38 10.53 -21.09 -24.57
CA HIS A 38 11.20 -19.82 -24.81
C HIS A 38 12.51 -19.87 -24.01
N PRO A 39 13.66 -19.84 -24.68
CA PRO A 39 14.92 -19.69 -23.98
C PRO A 39 14.81 -18.42 -23.14
N HIS A 40 15.11 -18.52 -21.85
CA HIS A 40 15.28 -17.37 -20.97
C HIS A 40 16.24 -16.40 -21.67
N GLN A 41 15.69 -15.49 -22.46
CA GLN A 41 16.41 -14.32 -22.90
C GLN A 41 16.73 -13.55 -21.62
N SER A 42 17.96 -13.68 -21.20
CA SER A 42 18.59 -12.79 -20.23
C SER A 42 18.20 -11.36 -20.63
N CYS A 43 17.25 -10.77 -19.91
CA CYS A 43 16.84 -9.39 -20.12
C CYS A 43 18.09 -8.54 -19.97
N ASP A 44 18.58 -8.06 -21.09
CA ASP A 44 19.70 -7.15 -21.20
C ASP A 44 19.48 -5.97 -20.24
N GLN A 45 20.25 -5.95 -19.15
CA GLN A 45 20.16 -4.91 -18.10
C GLN A 45 20.78 -3.58 -18.58
N ARG A 46 20.87 -3.36 -19.89
CA ARG A 46 21.36 -2.12 -20.48
C ARG A 46 20.25 -1.07 -20.42
N GLY A 47 20.27 -0.24 -19.36
CA GLY A 47 19.49 1.01 -19.33
C GLY A 47 18.69 1.35 -18.09
N ARG A 48 18.56 0.49 -17.09
CA ARG A 48 17.99 0.91 -15.81
C ARG A 48 19.08 1.52 -14.95
N GLY A 49 19.10 2.84 -14.86
CA GLY A 49 19.93 3.52 -13.86
C GLY A 49 19.78 2.80 -12.53
N LYS A 50 20.89 2.34 -11.96
CA LYS A 50 20.90 1.61 -10.68
C LYS A 50 20.25 2.52 -9.63
N PHE A 51 19.14 2.09 -9.02
CA PHE A 51 18.49 2.84 -7.95
C PHE A 51 19.48 3.03 -6.79
N ASP A 52 19.86 4.28 -6.53
CA ASP A 52 20.68 4.66 -5.36
C ASP A 52 19.77 5.20 -4.24
N PRO A 53 19.62 4.45 -3.13
CA PRO A 53 18.81 4.88 -2.00
C PRO A 53 19.28 6.19 -1.37
N LYS A 54 20.59 6.49 -1.42
CA LYS A 54 21.16 7.70 -0.86
C LYS A 54 20.79 8.92 -1.70
N GLU A 55 20.98 8.83 -3.01
CA GLU A 55 20.58 9.86 -3.95
C GLU A 55 19.06 10.13 -3.87
N HIS A 56 18.27 9.05 -3.87
CA HIS A 56 16.81 9.16 -3.73
C HIS A 56 16.42 9.91 -2.45
N PHE A 57 17.05 9.61 -1.33
CA PHE A 57 16.78 10.30 -0.06
C PHE A 57 17.21 11.77 -0.11
N GLN A 58 18.34 12.11 -0.74
CA GLN A 58 18.76 13.50 -0.93
C GLN A 58 17.77 14.28 -1.79
N ARG A 59 17.26 13.70 -2.88
CA ARG A 59 16.23 14.31 -3.72
C ARG A 59 14.93 14.54 -2.92
N LEU A 60 14.53 13.58 -2.10
CA LEU A 60 13.37 13.72 -1.21
C LEU A 60 13.57 14.85 -0.19
N GLN A 61 14.74 14.94 0.44
CA GLN A 61 15.05 16.01 1.38
C GLN A 61 14.97 17.39 0.72
N ALA A 62 15.59 17.56 -0.45
CA ALA A 62 15.55 18.81 -1.20
C ALA A 62 14.10 19.19 -1.58
N PHE A 63 13.31 18.20 -2.03
CA PHE A 63 11.92 18.43 -2.38
C PHE A 63 11.07 18.84 -1.17
N ILE A 64 11.17 18.14 -0.04
CA ILE A 64 10.45 18.47 1.19
C ILE A 64 10.86 19.86 1.70
N THR A 65 12.16 20.17 1.72
CA THR A 65 12.66 21.48 2.16
C THR A 65 12.03 22.62 1.38
N LYS A 66 11.96 22.48 0.06
CA LYS A 66 11.35 23.47 -0.85
C LYS A 66 9.84 23.61 -0.61
N GLU A 67 9.10 22.48 -0.68
CA GLU A 67 7.63 22.50 -0.63
C GLU A 67 7.09 22.88 0.77
N ALA A 68 7.72 22.42 1.83
CA ALA A 68 7.34 22.78 3.20
C ALA A 68 7.96 24.10 3.69
N ARG A 69 8.81 24.74 2.86
CA ARG A 69 9.54 25.99 3.18
C ARG A 69 10.26 25.87 4.52
N LEU A 70 11.05 24.79 4.68
CA LEU A 70 11.84 24.62 5.86
C LEU A 70 13.04 25.57 5.84
N THR A 71 13.35 26.20 6.98
CA THR A 71 14.62 26.91 7.14
C THR A 71 15.78 25.93 7.23
N ALA A 72 17.02 26.39 7.04
CA ALA A 72 18.20 25.54 7.16
C ALA A 72 18.29 24.88 8.55
N ASP A 73 17.99 25.62 9.61
CA ASP A 73 17.99 25.13 10.99
C ASP A 73 16.87 24.09 11.24
N GLU A 74 15.65 24.35 10.74
CA GLU A 74 14.55 23.37 10.82
C GLU A 74 14.90 22.10 10.06
N ALA A 75 15.43 22.20 8.84
CA ALA A 75 15.83 21.06 8.04
C ALA A 75 16.92 20.24 8.75
N ALA A 76 17.95 20.89 9.30
CA ALA A 76 19.03 20.22 10.01
C ALA A 76 18.54 19.42 11.23
N ARG A 77 17.56 19.95 11.96
CA ARG A 77 16.97 19.26 13.13
C ARG A 77 15.92 18.21 12.72
N PHE A 78 15.18 18.43 11.65
CA PHE A 78 14.09 17.57 11.23
C PHE A 78 14.55 16.30 10.53
N PHE A 79 15.45 16.38 9.54
CA PHE A 79 15.77 15.23 8.70
C PHE A 79 16.41 14.04 9.41
N PRO A 80 17.21 14.17 10.47
CA PRO A 80 17.67 13.03 11.26
C PRO A 80 16.49 12.26 11.86
N ILE A 81 15.50 12.98 12.45
CA ILE A 81 14.29 12.39 13.04
C ILE A 81 13.42 11.76 11.94
N PHE A 82 13.26 12.44 10.82
CA PHE A 82 12.50 11.95 9.67
C PHE A 82 13.07 10.63 9.14
N LYS A 83 14.40 10.56 8.96
CA LYS A 83 15.09 9.33 8.50
C LYS A 83 14.86 8.17 9.46
N GLU A 84 15.06 8.40 10.77
CA GLU A 84 14.82 7.38 11.79
C GLU A 84 13.37 6.86 11.77
N THR A 85 12.40 7.78 11.71
CA THR A 85 10.99 7.42 11.73
C THR A 85 10.58 6.65 10.46
N ARG A 86 11.11 7.00 9.30
CA ARG A 86 10.86 6.26 8.05
C ARG A 86 11.50 4.88 8.05
N GLU A 87 12.66 4.75 8.66
CA GLU A 87 13.29 3.43 8.82
C GLU A 87 12.46 2.50 9.72
N GLN A 88 11.91 3.04 10.83
CA GLN A 88 11.02 2.27 11.70
C GLN A 88 9.74 1.82 10.97
N GLU A 89 9.09 2.71 10.22
CA GLU A 89 7.91 2.39 9.42
C GLU A 89 8.22 1.34 8.34
N ARG A 90 9.36 1.47 7.66
CA ARG A 90 9.82 0.50 6.66
C ARG A 90 9.97 -0.92 7.24
N LYS A 91 10.50 -1.06 8.45
CA LYS A 91 10.62 -2.37 9.13
C LYS A 91 9.25 -3.01 9.36
N VAL A 92 8.26 -2.23 9.80
CA VAL A 92 6.88 -2.74 9.99
C VAL A 92 6.26 -3.14 8.66
N HIS A 93 6.40 -2.32 7.62
CA HIS A 93 5.94 -2.67 6.27
C HIS A 93 6.58 -3.96 5.73
N GLN A 94 7.88 -4.14 5.96
CA GLN A 94 8.58 -5.38 5.58
C GLN A 94 8.02 -6.60 6.32
N ALA A 95 7.73 -6.47 7.62
CA ALA A 95 7.14 -7.55 8.41
C ALA A 95 5.73 -7.92 7.89
N ILE A 96 4.88 -6.92 7.60
CA ILE A 96 3.57 -7.15 6.97
C ILE A 96 3.74 -7.87 5.62
N GLY A 97 4.62 -7.36 4.76
CA GLY A 97 4.89 -7.96 3.46
C GLY A 97 5.41 -9.40 3.53
N GLN A 98 6.19 -9.76 4.57
CA GLN A 98 6.60 -11.14 4.83
C GLN A 98 5.41 -12.03 5.18
N LYS A 99 4.49 -11.57 6.05
CA LYS A 99 3.27 -12.32 6.41
C LYS A 99 2.32 -12.48 5.22
N VAL A 100 2.15 -11.45 4.40
CA VAL A 100 1.37 -11.55 3.16
C VAL A 100 1.99 -12.54 2.18
N ARG A 101 3.31 -12.58 2.03
CA ARG A 101 3.97 -13.61 1.21
C ARG A 101 3.81 -15.02 1.80
N ALA A 102 3.90 -15.15 3.11
CA ALA A 102 3.67 -16.44 3.76
C ALA A 102 2.24 -16.97 3.54
N SER A 103 1.24 -16.09 3.46
CA SER A 103 -0.15 -16.47 3.17
C SER A 103 -0.39 -16.96 1.73
N GLN A 104 0.57 -16.79 0.84
CA GLN A 104 0.49 -17.27 -0.55
C GLN A 104 1.04 -18.67 -0.74
N GLN A 105 1.52 -19.34 0.33
CA GLN A 105 2.01 -20.71 0.26
C GLN A 105 0.85 -21.68 0.07
N ALA A 106 1.05 -22.69 -0.81
CA ALA A 106 0.04 -23.71 -1.04
C ALA A 106 -0.09 -24.63 0.19
N GLY A 107 -1.30 -25.09 0.47
CA GLY A 107 -1.57 -26.11 1.51
C GLY A 107 -1.69 -25.57 2.95
N LEU A 108 -1.85 -24.25 3.12
CA LEU A 108 -2.17 -23.68 4.43
C LEU A 108 -3.54 -24.16 4.91
N SER A 109 -3.61 -24.61 6.16
CA SER A 109 -4.87 -24.88 6.83
C SER A 109 -5.60 -23.58 7.20
N GLU A 110 -6.93 -23.67 7.39
CA GLU A 110 -7.74 -22.49 7.80
C GLU A 110 -7.20 -21.87 9.09
N LYS A 111 -6.79 -22.69 10.07
CA LYS A 111 -6.19 -22.21 11.31
C LYS A 111 -4.90 -21.41 11.10
N GLU A 112 -4.08 -21.79 10.13
CA GLU A 112 -2.86 -21.05 9.77
C GLU A 112 -3.20 -19.73 9.06
N CYS A 113 -4.21 -19.74 8.21
CA CYS A 113 -4.72 -18.52 7.57
C CYS A 113 -5.27 -17.52 8.59
N GLU A 114 -6.10 -17.98 9.55
CA GLU A 114 -6.61 -17.14 10.64
C GLU A 114 -5.47 -16.53 11.47
N LYS A 115 -4.45 -17.33 11.80
CA LYS A 115 -3.28 -16.84 12.53
C LYS A 115 -2.53 -15.76 11.77
N LEU A 116 -2.25 -16.00 10.49
CA LEU A 116 -1.57 -15.01 9.64
C LEU A 116 -2.38 -13.71 9.51
N LEU A 117 -3.70 -13.83 9.35
CA LEU A 117 -4.60 -12.67 9.29
C LEU A 117 -4.55 -11.86 10.59
N ALA A 118 -4.62 -12.51 11.74
CA ALA A 118 -4.52 -11.84 13.04
C ALA A 118 -3.16 -11.12 13.20
N GLU A 119 -2.07 -11.77 12.80
CA GLU A 119 -0.73 -11.18 12.86
C GLU A 119 -0.60 -9.95 11.94
N ILE A 120 -1.15 -10.00 10.71
CA ILE A 120 -1.18 -8.87 9.78
C ILE A 120 -1.99 -7.70 10.37
N GLN A 121 -3.15 -7.97 10.94
CA GLN A 121 -3.99 -6.96 11.58
C GLN A 121 -3.25 -6.29 12.76
N GLN A 122 -2.58 -7.08 13.61
CA GLN A 122 -1.82 -6.55 14.73
C GLN A 122 -0.65 -5.67 14.27
N LEU A 123 0.08 -6.08 13.23
CA LEU A 123 1.15 -5.27 12.64
C LEU A 123 0.62 -3.96 12.05
N SER A 124 -0.54 -3.98 11.38
CA SER A 124 -1.19 -2.78 10.82
C SER A 124 -1.63 -1.80 11.91
N LEU A 125 -2.14 -2.29 13.03
CA LEU A 125 -2.44 -1.46 14.20
C LEU A 125 -1.16 -0.82 14.78
N ASN A 126 -0.08 -1.59 14.88
CA ASN A 126 1.21 -1.11 15.35
C ASN A 126 1.79 -0.04 14.41
N GLU A 127 1.65 -0.23 13.10
CA GLU A 127 2.05 0.77 12.09
C GLU A 127 1.32 2.11 12.31
N THR A 128 0.01 2.07 12.52
CA THR A 128 -0.79 3.26 12.76
C THR A 128 -0.35 3.98 14.05
N LYS A 129 -0.11 3.22 15.13
CA LYS A 129 0.39 3.78 16.39
C LYS A 129 1.77 4.42 16.20
N LEU A 130 2.65 3.76 15.45
CA LEU A 130 3.99 4.26 15.13
C LEU A 130 3.93 5.57 14.32
N LYS A 131 3.12 5.64 13.27
CA LYS A 131 2.92 6.86 12.47
C LYS A 131 2.46 8.04 13.34
N ASN A 132 1.50 7.80 14.23
CA ASN A 132 1.03 8.82 15.15
C ASN A 132 2.13 9.29 16.13
N ALA A 133 2.94 8.38 16.65
CA ALA A 133 4.09 8.70 17.49
C ALA A 133 5.15 9.51 16.72
N ASN A 134 5.41 9.17 15.46
CA ASN A 134 6.34 9.86 14.59
C ASN A 134 5.92 11.31 14.31
N ILE A 135 4.64 11.54 14.02
CA ILE A 135 4.09 12.89 13.87
C ILE A 135 4.31 13.71 15.16
N LYS A 136 4.13 13.11 16.34
CA LYS A 136 4.42 13.79 17.60
C LYS A 136 5.90 14.15 17.74
N LYS A 137 6.84 13.29 17.29
CA LYS A 137 8.28 13.61 17.25
C LYS A 137 8.55 14.80 16.32
N TRP A 138 7.96 14.82 15.11
CA TRP A 138 8.13 15.91 14.15
C TRP A 138 7.60 17.25 14.69
N ARG A 139 6.49 17.20 15.42
CA ARG A 139 5.88 18.38 16.08
C ARG A 139 6.76 19.03 17.13
N LYS A 140 7.79 18.36 17.61
CA LYS A 140 8.77 18.96 18.53
C LYS A 140 9.73 19.93 17.82
N VAL A 141 9.90 19.80 16.52
CA VAL A 141 10.85 20.59 15.72
C VAL A 141 10.17 21.46 14.65
N LEU A 142 8.95 21.10 14.24
CA LEU A 142 8.19 21.80 13.21
C LEU A 142 6.81 22.23 13.70
N SER A 143 6.28 23.33 13.15
CA SER A 143 4.89 23.73 13.38
C SER A 143 3.91 22.73 12.73
N ALA A 144 2.64 22.68 13.18
CA ALA A 144 1.64 21.79 12.58
C ALA A 144 1.47 22.04 11.08
N SER A 145 1.45 23.31 10.68
CA SER A 145 1.35 23.71 9.29
C SER A 145 2.50 23.14 8.44
N LYS A 146 3.74 23.19 8.96
CA LYS A 146 4.89 22.62 8.26
C LYS A 146 4.86 21.10 8.20
N VAL A 147 4.42 20.43 9.26
CA VAL A 147 4.23 18.97 9.24
C VAL A 147 3.21 18.55 8.18
N LEU A 148 2.08 19.25 8.05
CA LEU A 148 1.11 18.99 6.97
C LEU A 148 1.72 19.16 5.57
N LYS A 149 2.54 20.20 5.38
CA LYS A 149 3.26 20.40 4.10
C LYS A 149 4.29 19.31 3.84
N VAL A 150 4.99 18.83 4.86
CA VAL A 150 5.93 17.70 4.76
C VAL A 150 5.18 16.44 4.30
N LEU A 151 4.06 16.10 4.94
CA LEU A 151 3.26 14.93 4.55
C LEU A 151 2.77 15.03 3.11
N LYS A 152 2.30 16.20 2.69
CA LYS A 152 1.90 16.46 1.29
C LYS A 152 3.09 16.33 0.34
N ALA A 153 4.22 16.96 0.65
CA ALA A 153 5.41 16.95 -0.18
C ALA A 153 5.95 15.52 -0.38
N GLU A 154 5.99 14.72 0.68
CA GLU A 154 6.39 13.32 0.59
C GLU A 154 5.46 12.50 -0.32
N SER A 155 4.15 12.67 -0.16
CA SER A 155 3.16 12.01 -1.03
C SER A 155 3.33 12.42 -2.50
N ASP A 156 3.52 13.71 -2.78
CA ASP A 156 3.71 14.22 -4.12
C ASP A 156 5.03 13.74 -4.76
N PHE A 157 6.10 13.67 -3.98
CA PHE A 157 7.39 13.13 -4.41
C PHE A 157 7.27 11.65 -4.79
N ASN A 158 6.66 10.84 -3.94
CA ASN A 158 6.48 9.41 -4.19
C ASN A 158 5.64 9.18 -5.46
N ARG A 159 4.55 9.94 -5.65
CA ARG A 159 3.72 9.88 -6.86
C ARG A 159 4.49 10.27 -8.12
N LYS A 160 5.32 11.32 -8.04
CA LYS A 160 6.18 11.77 -9.15
C LYS A 160 7.20 10.71 -9.51
N THR A 161 7.92 10.20 -8.53
CA THR A 161 8.92 9.15 -8.71
C THR A 161 8.31 7.88 -9.33
N PHE A 162 7.12 7.45 -8.85
CA PHE A 162 6.42 6.31 -9.44
C PHE A 162 6.07 6.54 -10.92
N ARG A 163 5.61 7.73 -11.29
CA ARG A 163 5.32 8.08 -12.69
C ARG A 163 6.56 8.09 -13.57
N GLU A 164 7.69 8.56 -13.05
CA GLU A 164 8.97 8.53 -13.75
C GLU A 164 9.38 7.08 -14.07
N PHE A 165 9.32 6.19 -13.10
CA PHE A 165 9.62 4.76 -13.30
C PHE A 165 8.66 4.06 -14.27
N SER A 166 7.38 4.46 -14.30
CA SER A 166 6.38 3.84 -15.19
C SER A 166 6.54 4.25 -16.66
N LYS A 167 7.17 5.39 -16.95
CA LYS A 167 7.42 5.87 -18.33
C LYS A 167 8.61 5.18 -19.01
N HIS A 168 9.47 4.53 -18.23
CA HIS A 168 10.65 3.83 -18.72
C HIS A 168 10.46 2.31 -18.87
N LYS A 169 9.21 1.84 -18.83
CA LYS A 169 8.79 0.49 -19.21
C LYS A 169 8.21 0.47 -20.62
#